data_d5791562893dbb093a5e977b52b55533
#
_entry.id   d5791562893dbb093a5e977b52b55533
#
_cell.length_a   1.000
_cell.length_b   1.000
_cell.length_c   1.000
_cell.angle_alpha   90.00
_cell.angle_beta   90.00
_cell.angle_gamma   90.00
#
_symmetry.space_group_name_H-M   'P 1'
#
loop_
_entity.id
_entity.type
_entity.pdbx_description
1 polymer ?
#
loop_
_entity_poly.entity_id
_entity_poly.type
_entity_poly.pdbx_seq_one_letter_code
_entity_poly.pdbx_strand_id
1 'polypeptide(L)'
;MRYYLIAGEASGDIYGSQLIEEIQTLDPKSKIRFWGGDLMRAKSDNLVKHYKDTSVMGFFEVLKNLFKILKNIDYCKNDILEFKPDKIIYIDYPGFNLRICKWAKQKGFINHFYISPQIWAWKENRINAIKRDIDHLHVILPFEKKYYKNKHELEVHYSGHPLVNYINKFKSDNDFFKKNNIDENQPIIALLPGSRLQEINKVLPVFLSIVSIFKSYQFVIGGVESVGKEKYDKLIKNKNVKVVFNQTYNLLANANAAIVTSGTASLEAAVFRVPQIVCYKTSFITYFIGKMLINIKYISLVNLILNNNVVDELVQGGLNSNTLQKSINRVLEEDSKSEMIKSYNHLISMLYSENPSRKTAELIIE
;
A
#
# COMPACT_ATOMS: atom_id res chain seq x y z
N MET A 1 -4.30 28.98 2.27
CA MET A 1 -3.89 28.40 3.57
C MET A 1 -2.50 27.75 3.51
N ARG A 2 -1.95 27.34 4.66
CA ARG A 2 -0.66 26.62 4.77
C ARG A 2 -0.94 25.20 5.24
N TYR A 3 -0.49 24.22 4.46
CA TYR A 3 -0.72 22.80 4.72
C TYR A 3 0.59 22.06 4.93
N TYR A 4 0.65 21.20 5.94
CA TYR A 4 1.80 20.34 6.20
C TYR A 4 1.39 18.89 6.06
N LEU A 5 1.94 18.17 5.08
CA LEU A 5 1.59 16.78 4.81
C LEU A 5 2.71 15.83 5.25
N ILE A 6 2.35 14.66 5.81
CA ILE A 6 3.33 13.66 6.25
C ILE A 6 2.94 12.28 5.71
N ALA A 7 3.68 11.82 4.69
CA ALA A 7 3.61 10.48 4.13
C ALA A 7 4.94 9.74 4.36
N GLY A 8 4.89 8.52 4.89
CA GLY A 8 6.08 7.74 5.26
C GLY A 8 6.36 6.54 4.37
N GLU A 9 5.58 6.31 3.31
CA GLU A 9 5.65 5.13 2.44
C GLU A 9 5.29 5.47 1.00
N ALA A 10 5.63 4.58 0.07
CA ALA A 10 5.35 4.77 -1.36
C ALA A 10 3.85 4.94 -1.68
N SER A 11 2.97 4.18 -1.02
CA SER A 11 1.52 4.34 -1.16
C SER A 11 1.05 5.70 -0.67
N GLY A 12 1.60 6.18 0.45
CA GLY A 12 1.33 7.52 0.97
C GLY A 12 1.79 8.62 0.02
N ASP A 13 2.89 8.43 -0.71
CA ASP A 13 3.37 9.35 -1.75
C ASP A 13 2.38 9.45 -2.92
N ILE A 14 1.85 8.30 -3.39
CA ILE A 14 0.81 8.27 -4.43
C ILE A 14 -0.43 9.06 -3.99
N TYR A 15 -0.95 8.79 -2.81
CA TYR A 15 -2.18 9.43 -2.33
C TYR A 15 -1.96 10.89 -1.95
N GLY A 16 -0.78 11.20 -1.39
CA GLY A 16 -0.37 12.55 -1.07
C GLY A 16 -0.22 13.43 -2.31
N SER A 17 0.32 12.90 -3.40
CA SER A 17 0.45 13.64 -4.66
C SER A 17 -0.90 14.03 -5.26
N GLN A 18 -1.88 13.11 -5.24
CA GLN A 18 -3.24 13.40 -5.68
C GLN A 18 -3.93 14.45 -4.79
N LEU A 19 -3.72 14.33 -3.48
CA LEU A 19 -4.31 15.27 -2.52
C LEU A 19 -3.71 16.69 -2.68
N ILE A 20 -2.39 16.80 -2.89
CA ILE A 20 -1.72 18.08 -3.16
C ILE A 20 -2.30 18.75 -4.41
N GLU A 21 -2.47 18.00 -5.51
CA GLU A 21 -3.04 18.50 -6.75
C GLU A 21 -4.45 19.08 -6.56
N GLU A 22 -5.29 18.39 -5.79
CA GLU A 22 -6.65 18.85 -5.51
C GLU A 22 -6.69 20.04 -4.55
N ILE A 23 -5.84 20.05 -3.52
CA ILE A 23 -5.71 21.22 -2.61
C ILE A 23 -5.28 22.44 -3.40
N GLN A 24 -4.28 22.35 -4.29
CA GLN A 24 -3.83 23.46 -5.12
C GLN A 24 -4.90 23.95 -6.11
N THR A 25 -5.74 23.03 -6.59
CA THR A 25 -6.87 23.38 -7.46
C THR A 25 -7.95 24.16 -6.71
N LEU A 26 -8.25 23.76 -5.47
CA LEU A 26 -9.29 24.39 -4.64
C LEU A 26 -8.79 25.63 -3.90
N ASP A 27 -7.52 25.66 -3.50
CA ASP A 27 -6.84 26.79 -2.87
C ASP A 27 -5.57 27.17 -3.67
N PRO A 28 -5.69 27.92 -4.78
CA PRO A 28 -4.55 28.29 -5.63
C PRO A 28 -3.45 29.09 -4.92
N LYS A 29 -3.74 29.68 -3.74
CA LYS A 29 -2.77 30.41 -2.90
C LYS A 29 -2.20 29.53 -1.79
N SER A 30 -2.49 28.22 -1.80
CA SER A 30 -1.99 27.27 -0.79
C SER A 30 -0.47 27.24 -0.76
N LYS A 31 0.08 27.16 0.46
CA LYS A 31 1.50 26.87 0.68
C LYS A 31 1.59 25.47 1.27
N ILE A 32 2.20 24.54 0.55
CA ILE A 32 2.29 23.15 0.93
C ILE A 32 3.74 22.80 1.25
N ARG A 33 3.99 22.25 2.44
CA ARG A 33 5.28 21.69 2.87
C ARG A 33 5.05 20.23 3.31
N PHE A 34 5.97 19.31 2.97
CA PHE A 34 5.64 17.91 3.16
C PHE A 34 6.85 16.99 3.35
N TRP A 35 6.58 15.85 3.98
CA TRP A 35 7.36 14.64 3.95
C TRP A 35 6.69 13.68 2.99
N GLY A 36 7.43 13.14 2.02
CA GLY A 36 6.84 12.29 0.98
C GLY A 36 7.92 11.75 0.04
N GLY A 37 7.58 11.56 -1.21
CA GLY A 37 8.49 11.06 -2.22
C GLY A 37 8.47 11.85 -3.52
N ASP A 38 8.87 11.17 -4.59
CA ASP A 38 9.05 11.79 -5.91
C ASP A 38 7.72 12.24 -6.54
N LEU A 39 6.60 11.53 -6.26
CA LEU A 39 5.28 11.90 -6.80
C LEU A 39 4.73 13.16 -6.14
N MET A 40 4.85 13.29 -4.82
CA MET A 40 4.47 14.53 -4.12
C MET A 40 5.39 15.68 -4.54
N ARG A 41 6.70 15.42 -4.71
CA ARG A 41 7.69 16.40 -5.18
C ARG A 41 7.38 16.91 -6.58
N ALA A 42 6.83 16.08 -7.46
CA ALA A 42 6.39 16.52 -8.79
C ALA A 42 5.19 17.49 -8.76
N LYS A 43 4.48 17.60 -7.61
CA LYS A 43 3.33 18.49 -7.41
C LYS A 43 3.67 19.74 -6.55
N SER A 44 4.73 19.71 -5.76
CA SER A 44 5.15 20.82 -4.89
C SER A 44 6.64 20.75 -4.58
N ASP A 45 7.35 21.88 -4.62
CA ASP A 45 8.81 21.93 -4.45
C ASP A 45 9.28 21.90 -2.98
N ASN A 46 8.37 21.98 -1.99
CA ASN A 46 8.72 22.10 -0.58
C ASN A 46 8.84 20.73 0.14
N LEU A 47 9.56 19.79 -0.46
CA LEU A 47 9.92 18.50 0.17
C LEU A 47 10.91 18.73 1.31
N VAL A 48 10.52 18.40 2.53
CA VAL A 48 11.36 18.46 3.73
C VAL A 48 12.22 17.20 3.86
N LYS A 49 11.61 16.02 3.67
CA LYS A 49 12.29 14.75 3.79
C LYS A 49 11.66 13.66 2.95
N HIS A 50 12.52 12.90 2.25
CA HIS A 50 12.05 11.80 1.43
C HIS A 50 11.75 10.56 2.28
N TYR A 51 10.65 9.84 2.00
CA TYR A 51 10.25 8.67 2.78
C TYR A 51 11.30 7.55 2.76
N LYS A 52 12.08 7.40 1.68
CA LYS A 52 13.19 6.44 1.58
C LYS A 52 14.23 6.64 2.69
N ASP A 53 14.41 7.88 3.19
CA ASP A 53 15.36 8.20 4.25
C ASP A 53 14.79 7.97 5.66
N THR A 54 13.47 7.84 5.76
CA THR A 54 12.74 7.76 7.04
C THR A 54 12.12 6.41 7.32
N SER A 55 11.88 5.61 6.29
CA SER A 55 11.23 4.31 6.42
C SER A 55 12.10 3.32 7.18
N VAL A 56 11.77 3.11 8.45
CA VAL A 56 12.31 2.05 9.29
C VAL A 56 11.16 1.10 9.58
N MET A 57 11.18 -0.07 8.97
CA MET A 57 10.09 -1.04 9.08
C MET A 57 10.60 -2.41 9.49
N GLY A 58 9.91 -3.02 10.46
CA GLY A 58 10.25 -4.28 11.07
C GLY A 58 10.59 -4.12 12.55
N PHE A 59 10.12 -5.06 13.39
CA PHE A 59 10.27 -4.94 14.85
C PHE A 59 11.74 -4.78 15.27
N PHE A 60 12.65 -5.56 14.70
CA PHE A 60 14.08 -5.48 15.00
C PHE A 60 14.74 -4.22 14.40
N GLU A 61 14.30 -3.78 13.23
CA GLU A 61 14.82 -2.57 12.59
C GLU A 61 14.35 -1.31 13.33
N VAL A 62 13.11 -1.31 13.85
CA VAL A 62 12.59 -0.23 14.70
C VAL A 62 13.40 -0.11 15.99
N LEU A 63 13.72 -1.23 16.66
CA LEU A 63 14.56 -1.22 17.88
C LEU A 63 15.97 -0.69 17.58
N LYS A 64 16.59 -1.15 16.49
CA LYS A 64 17.94 -0.73 16.07
C LYS A 64 18.01 0.75 15.67
N ASN A 65 16.91 1.29 15.13
CA ASN A 65 16.84 2.67 14.63
C ASN A 65 16.00 3.61 15.51
N LEU A 66 15.74 3.24 16.77
CA LEU A 66 14.88 4.03 17.66
C LEU A 66 15.36 5.47 17.81
N PHE A 67 16.67 5.70 17.95
CA PHE A 67 17.25 7.04 18.00
C PHE A 67 17.01 7.85 16.73
N LYS A 68 17.11 7.21 15.54
CA LYS A 68 16.84 7.86 14.27
C LYS A 68 15.35 8.27 14.17
N ILE A 69 14.45 7.41 14.65
CA ILE A 69 13.01 7.69 14.67
C ILE A 69 12.71 8.89 15.58
N LEU A 70 13.28 8.91 16.80
CA LEU A 70 13.10 10.00 17.75
C LEU A 70 13.65 11.32 17.19
N LYS A 71 14.87 11.30 16.62
CA LYS A 71 15.45 12.48 15.95
C LYS A 71 14.58 13.00 14.81
N ASN A 72 13.98 12.11 14.02
CA ASN A 72 13.07 12.48 12.94
C ASN A 72 11.77 13.10 13.49
N ILE A 73 11.26 12.61 14.62
CA ILE A 73 10.08 13.20 15.28
C ILE A 73 10.38 14.62 15.72
N ASP A 74 11.51 14.84 16.38
CA ASP A 74 11.89 16.19 16.87
C ASP A 74 12.17 17.14 15.70
N TYR A 75 12.82 16.66 14.65
CA TYR A 75 13.03 17.44 13.44
C TYR A 75 11.69 17.85 12.78
N CYS A 76 10.75 16.92 12.65
CA CYS A 76 9.43 17.19 12.10
C CYS A 76 8.64 18.21 12.94
N LYS A 77 8.68 18.12 14.27
CA LYS A 77 8.02 19.08 15.17
C LYS A 77 8.60 20.49 15.01
N ASN A 78 9.93 20.61 14.96
CA ASN A 78 10.59 21.92 14.80
C ASN A 78 10.25 22.54 13.44
N ASP A 79 10.23 21.75 12.40
CA ASP A 79 9.89 22.18 11.05
C ASP A 79 8.41 22.62 10.95
N ILE A 80 7.49 21.94 11.62
CA ILE A 80 6.07 22.35 11.74
C ILE A 80 5.96 23.70 12.48
N LEU A 81 6.71 23.90 13.58
CA LEU A 81 6.70 25.16 14.31
C LEU A 81 7.22 26.34 13.49
N GLU A 82 8.27 26.12 12.70
CA GLU A 82 8.82 27.10 11.78
C GLU A 82 7.85 27.45 10.65
N PHE A 83 7.27 26.41 10.03
CA PHE A 83 6.34 26.57 8.91
C PHE A 83 5.01 27.16 9.35
N LYS A 84 4.54 26.92 10.59
CA LYS A 84 3.25 27.38 11.16
C LYS A 84 2.07 27.07 10.23
N PRO A 85 1.77 25.78 9.96
CA PRO A 85 0.66 25.41 9.10
C PRO A 85 -0.69 25.71 9.77
N ASP A 86 -1.71 26.00 8.96
CA ASP A 86 -3.09 26.07 9.40
C ASP A 86 -3.65 24.68 9.68
N LYS A 87 -3.26 23.70 8.87
CA LYS A 87 -3.71 22.31 8.97
C LYS A 87 -2.55 21.33 8.74
N ILE A 88 -2.53 20.23 9.52
CA ILE A 88 -1.57 19.13 9.37
C ILE A 88 -2.31 17.89 8.87
N ILE A 89 -1.84 17.30 7.78
CA ILE A 89 -2.43 16.13 7.14
C ILE A 89 -1.47 14.94 7.26
N TYR A 90 -1.87 13.95 8.01
CA TYR A 90 -1.14 12.70 8.19
C TYR A 90 -1.65 11.65 7.22
N ILE A 91 -0.79 11.06 6.41
CA ILE A 91 -1.16 10.06 5.41
C ILE A 91 -0.64 8.71 5.85
N ASP A 92 -1.54 7.83 6.34
CA ASP A 92 -1.17 6.51 6.89
C ASP A 92 -0.01 6.59 7.92
N TYR A 93 0.94 5.66 7.92
CA TYR A 93 2.17 5.65 8.72
C TYR A 93 1.93 5.89 10.23
N PRO A 94 1.01 5.16 10.87
CA PRO A 94 0.49 5.48 12.20
C PRO A 94 1.54 5.39 13.31
N GLY A 95 2.61 4.62 13.13
CA GLY A 95 3.70 4.50 14.11
C GLY A 95 4.45 5.80 14.38
N PHE A 96 4.57 6.64 13.37
CA PHE A 96 5.17 7.96 13.42
C PHE A 96 4.12 9.05 13.59
N ASN A 97 3.11 9.05 12.73
CA ASN A 97 2.11 10.09 12.62
C ASN A 97 1.31 10.30 13.92
N LEU A 98 0.87 9.25 14.62
CA LEU A 98 0.14 9.40 15.88
C LEU A 98 0.95 10.07 17.00
N ARG A 99 2.29 9.98 16.96
CA ARG A 99 3.15 10.67 17.93
C ARG A 99 3.24 12.17 17.63
N ILE A 100 3.23 12.54 16.35
CA ILE A 100 3.17 13.95 15.92
C ILE A 100 1.77 14.50 16.21
N CYS A 101 0.68 13.78 15.88
CA CYS A 101 -0.70 14.18 16.17
C CYS A 101 -0.91 14.61 17.62
N LYS A 102 -0.45 13.78 18.58
CA LYS A 102 -0.58 14.07 20.01
C LYS A 102 0.07 15.41 20.37
N TRP A 103 1.29 15.63 19.92
CA TRP A 103 2.03 16.86 20.19
C TRP A 103 1.39 18.07 19.47
N ALA A 104 1.00 17.91 18.21
CA ALA A 104 0.37 18.97 17.41
C ALA A 104 -0.96 19.43 18.02
N LYS A 105 -1.77 18.48 18.50
CA LYS A 105 -3.03 18.78 19.21
C LYS A 105 -2.77 19.62 20.47
N GLN A 106 -1.74 19.28 21.25
CA GLN A 106 -1.35 20.07 22.44
C GLN A 106 -0.85 21.47 22.11
N LYS A 107 -0.38 21.68 20.87
CA LYS A 107 0.04 23.00 20.35
C LYS A 107 -1.08 23.78 19.66
N GLY A 108 -2.30 23.23 19.62
CA GLY A 108 -3.46 23.88 19.01
C GLY A 108 -3.57 23.75 17.49
N PHE A 109 -2.79 22.88 16.87
CA PHE A 109 -2.92 22.60 15.42
C PHE A 109 -4.14 21.73 15.13
N ILE A 110 -4.74 21.94 13.94
CA ILE A 110 -5.83 21.11 13.41
C ILE A 110 -5.23 19.90 12.71
N ASN A 111 -5.61 18.69 13.18
CA ASN A 111 -5.08 17.42 12.71
C ASN A 111 -6.09 16.69 11.82
N HIS A 112 -5.78 16.52 10.53
CA HIS A 112 -6.46 15.62 9.62
C HIS A 112 -5.67 14.33 9.46
N PHE A 113 -6.29 13.18 9.65
CA PHE A 113 -5.64 11.90 9.38
C PHE A 113 -6.28 11.24 8.17
N TYR A 114 -5.56 11.23 7.06
CA TYR A 114 -5.97 10.63 5.80
C TYR A 114 -5.40 9.23 5.68
N ILE A 115 -6.26 8.25 5.37
CA ILE A 115 -5.97 6.82 5.41
C ILE A 115 -5.74 6.36 6.85
N SER A 116 -6.85 6.13 7.51
CA SER A 116 -6.97 5.74 8.91
C SER A 116 -6.04 4.58 9.29
N PRO A 117 -5.47 4.59 10.50
CA PRO A 117 -4.82 3.39 11.05
C PRO A 117 -5.79 2.21 11.04
N GLN A 118 -5.37 1.06 10.55
CA GLN A 118 -6.20 -0.15 10.43
C GLN A 118 -6.45 -0.81 11.81
N ILE A 119 -7.10 -0.06 12.73
CA ILE A 119 -7.36 -0.54 14.10
C ILE A 119 -8.39 -1.67 14.16
N TRP A 120 -9.17 -1.84 13.12
CA TRP A 120 -10.08 -2.97 12.95
C TRP A 120 -9.34 -4.31 12.77
N ALA A 121 -8.07 -4.27 12.30
CA ALA A 121 -7.22 -5.45 12.13
C ALA A 121 -6.34 -5.72 13.35
N TRP A 122 -5.77 -4.66 13.96
CA TRP A 122 -4.84 -4.80 15.08
C TRP A 122 -4.63 -3.49 15.85
N LYS A 123 -4.20 -3.60 17.11
CA LYS A 123 -3.99 -2.43 17.99
C LYS A 123 -5.21 -1.52 18.10
N GLU A 124 -6.37 -2.11 18.32
CA GLU A 124 -7.64 -1.39 18.49
C GLU A 124 -7.57 -0.33 19.58
N ASN A 125 -6.72 -0.51 20.61
CA ASN A 125 -6.52 0.47 21.69
C ASN A 125 -6.01 1.84 21.20
N ARG A 126 -5.56 1.96 19.96
CA ARG A 126 -5.24 3.25 19.32
C ARG A 126 -6.46 4.16 19.18
N ILE A 127 -7.66 3.62 19.26
CA ILE A 127 -8.90 4.42 19.20
C ILE A 127 -8.91 5.58 20.20
N ASN A 128 -8.35 5.36 21.41
CA ASN A 128 -8.26 6.40 22.43
C ASN A 128 -7.38 7.58 22.00
N ALA A 129 -6.27 7.29 21.31
CA ALA A 129 -5.41 8.33 20.74
C ALA A 129 -6.06 9.02 19.54
N ILE A 130 -6.76 8.27 18.70
CA ILE A 130 -7.49 8.80 17.55
C ILE A 130 -8.56 9.80 18.03
N LYS A 131 -9.42 9.41 18.96
CA LYS A 131 -10.48 10.28 19.51
C LYS A 131 -9.95 11.55 20.18
N ARG A 132 -8.79 11.46 20.83
CA ARG A 132 -8.20 12.57 21.56
C ARG A 132 -7.44 13.56 20.68
N ASP A 133 -6.67 13.03 19.72
CA ASP A 133 -5.60 13.78 19.05
C ASP A 133 -5.94 14.15 17.59
N ILE A 134 -6.97 13.54 16.98
CA ILE A 134 -7.33 13.76 15.57
C ILE A 134 -8.65 14.49 15.50
N ASP A 135 -8.70 15.61 14.76
CA ASP A 135 -9.91 16.40 14.56
C ASP A 135 -10.78 15.81 13.46
N HIS A 136 -10.17 15.37 12.34
CA HIS A 136 -10.87 14.82 11.19
C HIS A 136 -10.20 13.54 10.73
N LEU A 137 -10.92 12.43 10.82
CA LEU A 137 -10.44 11.11 10.37
C LEU A 137 -11.07 10.76 9.02
N HIS A 138 -10.23 10.57 8.01
CA HIS A 138 -10.63 10.21 6.66
C HIS A 138 -10.27 8.74 6.39
N VAL A 139 -11.28 7.93 6.17
CA VAL A 139 -11.18 6.49 5.90
C VAL A 139 -11.34 6.20 4.41
N ILE A 140 -10.74 5.11 3.93
CA ILE A 140 -10.73 4.74 2.52
C ILE A 140 -11.40 3.39 2.21
N LEU A 141 -11.71 2.59 3.24
CA LEU A 141 -12.40 1.31 3.05
C LEU A 141 -13.89 1.45 3.43
N PRO A 142 -14.81 0.88 2.63
CA PRO A 142 -16.25 1.10 2.80
C PRO A 142 -16.79 0.69 4.18
N PHE A 143 -16.23 -0.39 4.75
CA PHE A 143 -16.66 -0.90 6.05
C PHE A 143 -16.15 -0.09 7.25
N GLU A 144 -15.08 0.73 7.07
CA GLU A 144 -14.46 1.49 8.16
C GLU A 144 -15.45 2.51 8.76
N LYS A 145 -16.27 3.18 7.93
CA LYS A 145 -17.27 4.13 8.42
C LYS A 145 -18.23 3.48 9.42
N LYS A 146 -18.74 2.27 9.06
CA LYS A 146 -19.63 1.51 9.96
C LYS A 146 -18.89 1.01 11.20
N TYR A 147 -17.64 0.58 11.04
CA TYR A 147 -16.80 0.10 12.14
C TYR A 147 -16.59 1.20 13.18
N TYR A 148 -16.13 2.38 12.77
CA TYR A 148 -15.90 3.50 13.68
C TYR A 148 -17.17 4.00 14.33
N LYS A 149 -18.26 4.15 13.57
CA LYS A 149 -19.54 4.60 14.10
C LYS A 149 -20.15 3.60 15.09
N ASN A 150 -20.28 2.33 14.71
CA ASN A 150 -21.04 1.36 15.50
C ASN A 150 -20.26 0.83 16.72
N LYS A 151 -18.93 0.70 16.60
CA LYS A 151 -18.11 0.13 17.68
C LYS A 151 -17.50 1.20 18.59
N HIS A 152 -17.24 2.39 18.03
CA HIS A 152 -16.48 3.42 18.73
C HIS A 152 -17.24 4.76 18.87
N GLU A 153 -18.47 4.86 18.35
CA GLU A 153 -19.24 6.10 18.39
C GLU A 153 -18.46 7.30 17.83
N LEU A 154 -17.65 7.07 16.79
CA LEU A 154 -16.82 8.07 16.15
C LEU A 154 -17.29 8.28 14.71
N GLU A 155 -17.70 9.51 14.40
CA GLU A 155 -17.99 9.90 13.03
C GLU A 155 -16.68 10.10 12.25
N VAL A 156 -16.64 9.56 11.03
CA VAL A 156 -15.47 9.61 10.15
C VAL A 156 -15.91 9.92 8.71
N HIS A 157 -15.00 10.49 7.94
CA HIS A 157 -15.26 10.85 6.54
C HIS A 157 -14.83 9.72 5.60
N TYR A 158 -15.72 9.26 4.73
CA TYR A 158 -15.43 8.29 3.67
C TYR A 158 -15.66 8.94 2.32
N SER A 159 -14.59 9.13 1.56
CA SER A 159 -14.61 9.77 0.23
C SER A 159 -14.44 8.77 -0.92
N GLY A 160 -14.25 7.48 -0.64
CA GLY A 160 -13.87 6.45 -1.61
C GLY A 160 -12.37 6.14 -1.53
N HIS A 161 -11.93 5.16 -2.31
CA HIS A 161 -10.53 4.73 -2.32
C HIS A 161 -9.75 5.39 -3.46
N PRO A 162 -8.71 6.20 -3.19
CA PRO A 162 -8.00 6.95 -4.22
C PRO A 162 -7.26 6.08 -5.24
N LEU A 163 -6.92 4.84 -4.88
CA LEU A 163 -6.24 3.89 -5.75
C LEU A 163 -7.02 3.61 -7.04
N VAL A 164 -8.35 3.48 -6.95
CA VAL A 164 -9.18 3.16 -8.13
C VAL A 164 -9.06 4.26 -9.19
N ASN A 165 -9.17 5.51 -8.76
CA ASN A 165 -9.04 6.65 -9.67
C ASN A 165 -7.61 6.79 -10.21
N TYR A 166 -6.61 6.50 -9.40
CA TYR A 166 -5.21 6.53 -9.81
C TYR A 166 -4.92 5.50 -10.91
N ILE A 167 -5.37 4.25 -10.72
CA ILE A 167 -5.19 3.18 -11.70
C ILE A 167 -6.01 3.42 -12.96
N ASN A 168 -7.24 3.93 -12.84
CA ASN A 168 -8.07 4.26 -14.01
C ASN A 168 -7.46 5.35 -14.92
N LYS A 169 -6.64 6.24 -14.35
CA LYS A 169 -5.89 7.27 -15.11
C LYS A 169 -4.52 6.77 -15.59
N PHE A 170 -4.08 5.59 -15.13
CA PHE A 170 -2.78 5.04 -15.51
C PHE A 170 -2.77 4.63 -16.98
N LYS A 171 -1.71 5.03 -17.68
CA LYS A 171 -1.44 4.63 -19.06
C LYS A 171 -0.22 3.74 -19.06
N SER A 172 -0.37 2.52 -19.56
CA SER A 172 0.75 1.59 -19.72
C SER A 172 1.77 2.15 -20.72
N ASP A 173 3.05 1.92 -20.42
CA ASP A 173 4.15 2.24 -21.34
C ASP A 173 4.14 1.25 -22.50
N ASN A 174 3.93 1.76 -23.71
CA ASN A 174 3.90 0.94 -24.94
C ASN A 174 5.22 0.22 -25.20
N ASP A 175 6.33 0.76 -24.70
CA ASP A 175 7.67 0.17 -24.83
C ASP A 175 8.02 -0.78 -23.69
N PHE A 176 7.09 -1.09 -22.77
CA PHE A 176 7.35 -1.91 -21.58
C PHE A 176 8.05 -3.23 -21.90
N PHE A 177 7.56 -3.97 -22.87
CA PHE A 177 8.13 -5.25 -23.28
C PHE A 177 9.56 -5.10 -23.80
N LYS A 178 9.75 -4.17 -24.74
CA LYS A 178 11.05 -3.90 -25.37
C LYS A 178 12.10 -3.40 -24.38
N LYS A 179 11.76 -2.43 -23.53
CA LYS A 179 12.67 -1.85 -22.53
C LYS A 179 13.15 -2.87 -21.50
N ASN A 180 12.35 -3.89 -21.22
CA ASN A 180 12.64 -4.89 -20.21
C ASN A 180 13.07 -6.25 -20.79
N ASN A 181 13.23 -6.37 -22.11
CA ASN A 181 13.51 -7.62 -22.82
C ASN A 181 12.52 -8.75 -22.46
N ILE A 182 11.23 -8.41 -22.41
CA ILE A 182 10.11 -9.32 -22.15
C ILE A 182 9.51 -9.69 -23.51
N ASP A 183 9.17 -10.97 -23.71
CA ASP A 183 8.52 -11.42 -24.93
C ASP A 183 7.02 -11.06 -24.90
N GLU A 184 6.56 -10.23 -25.82
CA GLU A 184 5.15 -9.81 -25.91
C GLU A 184 4.19 -10.93 -26.32
N ASN A 185 4.71 -12.01 -26.96
CA ASN A 185 3.93 -13.16 -27.39
C ASN A 185 3.75 -14.22 -26.30
N GLN A 186 4.49 -14.12 -25.19
CA GLN A 186 4.40 -15.08 -24.10
C GLN A 186 3.63 -14.46 -22.90
N PRO A 187 2.57 -15.12 -22.41
CA PRO A 187 1.78 -14.58 -21.29
C PRO A 187 2.59 -14.45 -20.02
N ILE A 188 2.32 -13.39 -19.23
CA ILE A 188 3.08 -13.03 -18.03
C ILE A 188 2.38 -13.51 -16.76
N ILE A 189 3.14 -14.18 -15.88
CA ILE A 189 2.79 -14.33 -14.46
C ILE A 189 3.64 -13.31 -13.68
N ALA A 190 2.99 -12.30 -13.11
CA ALA A 190 3.63 -11.29 -12.28
C ALA A 190 3.97 -11.83 -10.89
N LEU A 191 5.19 -11.60 -10.42
CA LEU A 191 5.63 -11.95 -9.08
C LEU A 191 5.84 -10.67 -8.26
N LEU A 192 5.02 -10.44 -7.24
CA LEU A 192 5.12 -9.30 -6.33
C LEU A 192 5.49 -9.79 -4.92
N PRO A 193 6.79 -10.04 -4.65
CA PRO A 193 7.23 -10.71 -3.43
C PRO A 193 7.27 -9.79 -2.19
N GLY A 194 6.74 -8.57 -2.30
CA GLY A 194 6.72 -7.56 -1.25
C GLY A 194 7.79 -6.49 -1.42
N SER A 195 7.75 -5.52 -0.51
CA SER A 195 8.66 -4.35 -0.53
C SER A 195 9.85 -4.48 0.42
N ARG A 196 9.90 -5.52 1.25
CA ARG A 196 10.93 -5.69 2.29
C ARG A 196 11.82 -6.88 1.99
N LEU A 197 13.12 -6.69 2.16
CA LEU A 197 14.10 -7.77 1.92
C LEU A 197 13.79 -9.05 2.73
N GLN A 198 13.31 -8.91 3.96
CA GLN A 198 12.96 -10.05 4.82
C GLN A 198 11.75 -10.85 4.26
N GLU A 199 10.76 -10.16 3.70
CA GLU A 199 9.61 -10.78 3.03
C GLU A 199 10.07 -11.48 1.75
N ILE A 200 10.79 -10.76 0.90
CA ILE A 200 11.31 -11.25 -0.38
C ILE A 200 12.14 -12.52 -0.19
N ASN A 201 13.06 -12.53 0.78
CA ASN A 201 13.90 -13.71 1.07
C ASN A 201 13.09 -14.95 1.47
N LYS A 202 11.89 -14.78 2.01
CA LYS A 202 11.04 -15.89 2.45
C LYS A 202 10.04 -16.37 1.41
N VAL A 203 9.47 -15.46 0.61
CA VAL A 203 8.41 -15.80 -0.33
C VAL A 203 8.96 -16.07 -1.74
N LEU A 204 9.95 -15.27 -2.20
CA LEU A 204 10.45 -15.37 -3.57
C LEU A 204 11.03 -16.76 -3.91
N PRO A 205 11.79 -17.46 -3.03
CA PRO A 205 12.22 -18.83 -3.31
C PRO A 205 11.07 -19.79 -3.59
N VAL A 206 9.92 -19.62 -2.90
CA VAL A 206 8.73 -20.43 -3.14
C VAL A 206 8.07 -20.05 -4.46
N PHE A 207 7.96 -18.76 -4.78
CA PHE A 207 7.46 -18.30 -6.08
C PHE A 207 8.30 -18.87 -7.24
N LEU A 208 9.61 -18.86 -7.08
CA LEU A 208 10.53 -19.37 -8.08
C LEU A 208 10.52 -20.90 -8.24
N SER A 209 9.96 -21.64 -7.27
CA SER A 209 9.92 -23.11 -7.35
C SER A 209 9.01 -23.64 -8.46
N ILE A 210 8.04 -22.85 -8.91
CA ILE A 210 7.07 -23.25 -9.95
C ILE A 210 7.47 -22.82 -11.36
N VAL A 211 8.48 -21.98 -11.53
CA VAL A 211 8.87 -21.40 -12.83
C VAL A 211 9.14 -22.47 -13.88
N SER A 212 9.80 -23.57 -13.50
CA SER A 212 10.12 -24.68 -14.44
C SER A 212 8.90 -25.52 -14.82
N ILE A 213 7.79 -25.38 -14.10
CA ILE A 213 6.56 -26.15 -14.33
C ILE A 213 5.69 -25.46 -15.39
N PHE A 214 5.60 -24.12 -15.35
CA PHE A 214 4.76 -23.32 -16.24
C PHE A 214 5.56 -22.72 -17.41
N LYS A 215 6.12 -23.58 -18.26
CA LYS A 215 7.03 -23.17 -19.36
C LYS A 215 6.37 -22.32 -20.45
N SER A 216 5.04 -22.39 -20.59
CA SER A 216 4.26 -21.57 -21.52
C SER A 216 4.11 -20.11 -21.05
N TYR A 217 4.47 -19.81 -19.80
CA TYR A 217 4.41 -18.48 -19.21
C TYR A 217 5.82 -17.94 -18.97
N GLN A 218 5.98 -16.64 -19.09
CA GLN A 218 7.15 -15.95 -18.55
C GLN A 218 6.84 -15.35 -17.18
N PHE A 219 7.81 -15.41 -16.28
CA PHE A 219 7.72 -14.88 -14.95
C PHE A 219 8.48 -13.57 -14.83
N VAL A 220 7.78 -12.53 -14.37
CA VAL A 220 8.37 -11.20 -14.21
C VAL A 220 8.18 -10.71 -12.78
N ILE A 221 9.26 -10.34 -12.13
CA ILE A 221 9.26 -9.83 -10.76
C ILE A 221 9.13 -8.31 -10.79
N GLY A 222 8.13 -7.77 -10.07
CA GLY A 222 8.10 -6.36 -9.68
C GLY A 222 9.09 -6.13 -8.55
N GLY A 223 10.27 -5.66 -8.89
CA GLY A 223 11.37 -5.42 -7.96
C GLY A 223 11.29 -4.04 -7.31
N VAL A 224 11.85 -3.92 -6.10
CA VAL A 224 11.97 -2.68 -5.33
C VAL A 224 13.42 -2.22 -5.35
N GLU A 225 13.68 -1.00 -5.83
CA GLU A 225 15.04 -0.45 -5.96
C GLU A 225 15.82 -0.41 -4.64
N SER A 226 15.15 -0.08 -3.53
CA SER A 226 15.80 -0.04 -2.21
C SER A 226 16.35 -1.39 -1.75
N VAL A 227 15.88 -2.48 -2.33
CA VAL A 227 16.41 -3.84 -2.09
C VAL A 227 17.69 -4.09 -2.88
N GLY A 228 17.80 -3.50 -4.07
CA GLY A 228 18.95 -3.60 -4.96
C GLY A 228 18.93 -4.83 -5.88
N LYS A 229 19.33 -4.61 -7.13
CA LYS A 229 19.33 -5.63 -8.19
C LYS A 229 20.12 -6.90 -7.80
N GLU A 230 21.30 -6.72 -7.22
CA GLU A 230 22.19 -7.84 -6.84
C GLU A 230 21.53 -8.88 -5.92
N LYS A 231 20.60 -8.44 -5.05
CA LYS A 231 19.88 -9.35 -4.15
C LYS A 231 18.85 -10.18 -4.89
N TYR A 232 18.17 -9.60 -5.88
CA TYR A 232 17.27 -10.35 -6.76
C TYR A 232 18.07 -11.35 -7.61
N ASP A 233 19.20 -10.93 -8.21
CA ASP A 233 20.06 -11.78 -9.04
C ASP A 233 20.54 -13.01 -8.24
N LYS A 234 20.92 -12.82 -6.96
CA LYS A 234 21.30 -13.93 -6.06
C LYS A 234 20.15 -14.91 -5.78
N LEU A 235 18.91 -14.44 -5.70
CA LEU A 235 17.74 -15.29 -5.46
C LEU A 235 17.28 -16.01 -6.72
N ILE A 236 17.31 -15.33 -7.86
CA ILE A 236 16.88 -15.87 -9.15
C ILE A 236 17.87 -16.94 -9.66
N LYS A 237 19.16 -16.73 -9.44
CA LYS A 237 20.24 -17.58 -9.96
C LYS A 237 20.07 -17.81 -11.47
N ASN A 238 20.04 -19.08 -11.90
CA ASN A 238 19.93 -19.46 -13.32
C ASN A 238 18.49 -19.67 -13.81
N LYS A 239 17.48 -19.12 -13.13
CA LYS A 239 16.09 -19.24 -13.56
C LYS A 239 15.77 -18.19 -14.62
N ASN A 240 14.97 -18.58 -15.61
CA ASN A 240 14.50 -17.68 -16.65
C ASN A 240 13.38 -16.76 -16.10
N VAL A 241 13.77 -15.74 -15.35
CA VAL A 241 12.87 -14.76 -14.71
C VAL A 241 13.44 -13.36 -14.91
N LYS A 242 12.62 -12.43 -15.29
CA LYS A 242 12.98 -11.01 -15.43
C LYS A 242 12.65 -10.25 -14.17
N VAL A 243 13.34 -9.13 -13.93
CA VAL A 243 13.05 -8.19 -12.83
C VAL A 243 12.86 -6.80 -13.43
N VAL A 244 11.73 -6.18 -13.13
CA VAL A 244 11.45 -4.79 -13.51
C VAL A 244 11.36 -3.93 -12.26
N PHE A 245 12.02 -2.77 -12.26
CA PHE A 245 12.04 -1.86 -11.12
C PHE A 245 11.17 -0.63 -11.40
N ASN A 246 10.41 -0.17 -10.41
CA ASN A 246 9.51 0.98 -10.48
C ASN A 246 8.46 0.87 -11.60
N GLN A 247 8.13 -0.33 -12.05
CA GLN A 247 7.21 -0.57 -13.16
C GLN A 247 6.10 -1.57 -12.78
N THR A 248 5.74 -1.64 -11.49
CA THR A 248 4.72 -2.58 -10.99
C THR A 248 3.39 -2.42 -11.73
N TYR A 249 2.97 -1.21 -12.05
CA TYR A 249 1.72 -0.96 -12.75
C TYR A 249 1.79 -1.33 -14.23
N ASN A 250 2.92 -1.07 -14.91
CA ASN A 250 3.14 -1.59 -16.25
C ASN A 250 3.13 -3.12 -16.27
N LEU A 251 3.75 -3.74 -15.26
CA LEU A 251 3.74 -5.20 -15.12
C LEU A 251 2.31 -5.72 -14.91
N LEU A 252 1.54 -5.14 -13.99
CA LEU A 252 0.16 -5.56 -13.73
C LEU A 252 -0.76 -5.32 -14.93
N ALA A 253 -0.59 -4.21 -15.64
CA ALA A 253 -1.38 -3.91 -16.85
C ALA A 253 -1.20 -4.94 -17.97
N ASN A 254 -0.07 -5.67 -17.98
CA ASN A 254 0.28 -6.67 -19.00
C ASN A 254 0.31 -8.11 -18.45
N ALA A 255 -0.09 -8.34 -17.19
CA ALA A 255 -0.03 -9.65 -16.56
C ALA A 255 -1.32 -10.46 -16.78
N ASN A 256 -1.18 -11.77 -17.05
CA ASN A 256 -2.28 -12.72 -17.16
C ASN A 256 -2.71 -13.28 -15.80
N ALA A 257 -1.76 -13.36 -14.85
CA ALA A 257 -1.98 -13.73 -13.46
C ALA A 257 -0.91 -13.11 -12.57
N ALA A 258 -1.14 -13.08 -11.26
CA ALA A 258 -0.18 -12.56 -10.30
C ALA A 258 -0.05 -13.44 -9.05
N ILE A 259 1.17 -13.54 -8.52
CA ILE A 259 1.43 -14.08 -7.19
C ILE A 259 1.91 -12.91 -6.35
N VAL A 260 1.11 -12.51 -5.37
CA VAL A 260 1.34 -11.28 -4.60
C VAL A 260 1.54 -11.56 -3.12
N THR A 261 2.43 -10.83 -2.48
CA THR A 261 2.49 -10.82 -1.01
C THR A 261 1.35 -9.96 -0.46
N SER A 262 0.72 -10.44 0.62
CA SER A 262 -0.38 -9.72 1.29
C SER A 262 0.01 -8.27 1.63
N GLY A 263 -0.85 -7.34 1.25
CA GLY A 263 -0.67 -5.90 1.39
C GLY A 263 -1.46 -5.14 0.32
N THR A 264 -1.09 -3.88 0.07
CA THR A 264 -1.72 -3.01 -0.96
C THR A 264 -1.64 -3.63 -2.36
N ALA A 265 -0.56 -4.39 -2.65
CA ALA A 265 -0.36 -5.03 -3.94
C ALA A 265 -1.51 -5.97 -4.34
N SER A 266 -2.19 -6.60 -3.36
CA SER A 266 -3.36 -7.44 -3.64
C SER A 266 -4.56 -6.61 -4.13
N LEU A 267 -4.74 -5.41 -3.62
CA LEU A 267 -5.77 -4.50 -4.08
C LEU A 267 -5.42 -3.89 -5.44
N GLU A 268 -4.15 -3.54 -5.64
CA GLU A 268 -3.63 -3.06 -6.93
C GLU A 268 -3.89 -4.09 -8.04
N ALA A 269 -3.50 -5.35 -7.83
CA ALA A 269 -3.75 -6.43 -8.79
C ALA A 269 -5.25 -6.61 -9.09
N ALA A 270 -6.12 -6.53 -8.08
CA ALA A 270 -7.56 -6.62 -8.27
C ALA A 270 -8.13 -5.44 -9.08
N VAL A 271 -7.66 -4.22 -8.84
CA VAL A 271 -8.09 -3.03 -9.60
C VAL A 271 -7.62 -3.10 -11.06
N PHE A 272 -6.44 -3.67 -11.32
CA PHE A 272 -5.99 -4.01 -12.69
C PHE A 272 -6.72 -5.22 -13.29
N ARG A 273 -7.62 -5.88 -12.55
CA ARG A 273 -8.34 -7.11 -12.96
C ARG A 273 -7.41 -8.29 -13.26
N VAL A 274 -6.27 -8.34 -12.59
CA VAL A 274 -5.31 -9.45 -12.72
C VAL A 274 -5.68 -10.55 -11.73
N PRO A 275 -6.06 -11.75 -12.19
CA PRO A 275 -6.29 -12.89 -11.33
C PRO A 275 -5.08 -13.21 -10.48
N GLN A 276 -5.27 -13.48 -9.18
CA GLN A 276 -4.13 -13.51 -8.26
C GLN A 276 -4.24 -14.57 -7.15
N ILE A 277 -3.09 -14.91 -6.61
CA ILE A 277 -2.93 -15.66 -5.38
C ILE A 277 -2.22 -14.76 -4.36
N VAL A 278 -2.78 -14.66 -3.16
CA VAL A 278 -2.19 -13.86 -2.09
C VAL A 278 -1.38 -14.76 -1.16
N CYS A 279 -0.14 -14.40 -0.96
CA CYS A 279 0.83 -15.15 -0.18
C CYS A 279 1.31 -14.37 1.03
N TYR A 280 1.55 -15.06 2.15
CA TYR A 280 2.17 -14.44 3.32
C TYR A 280 3.09 -15.41 4.03
N LYS A 281 4.34 -15.00 4.24
CA LYS A 281 5.33 -15.78 4.98
C LYS A 281 6.25 -14.88 5.80
N THR A 282 6.29 -15.11 7.10
CA THR A 282 7.15 -14.36 8.03
C THR A 282 7.89 -15.31 8.97
N SER A 283 8.63 -14.80 9.96
CA SER A 283 9.24 -15.68 10.98
C SER A 283 8.15 -16.36 11.81
N PHE A 284 8.42 -17.56 12.28
CA PHE A 284 7.46 -18.31 13.12
C PHE A 284 7.02 -17.48 14.33
N ILE A 285 7.97 -16.84 15.02
CA ILE A 285 7.69 -15.99 16.18
C ILE A 285 6.79 -14.79 15.79
N THR A 286 7.14 -14.08 14.71
CA THR A 286 6.35 -12.93 14.23
C THR A 286 4.93 -13.36 13.83
N TYR A 287 4.81 -14.51 13.19
CA TYR A 287 3.50 -15.06 12.80
C TYR A 287 2.65 -15.42 14.03
N PHE A 288 3.25 -16.12 15.01
CA PHE A 288 2.54 -16.54 16.21
C PHE A 288 2.03 -15.32 17.01
N ILE A 289 2.89 -14.33 17.20
CA ILE A 289 2.52 -13.06 17.86
C ILE A 289 1.43 -12.34 17.03
N GLY A 290 1.60 -12.27 15.71
CA GLY A 290 0.61 -11.67 14.81
C GLY A 290 -0.75 -12.35 14.92
N LYS A 291 -0.78 -13.68 14.90
CA LYS A 291 -2.01 -14.47 15.01
C LYS A 291 -2.76 -14.25 16.34
N MET A 292 -2.02 -13.98 17.43
CA MET A 292 -2.64 -13.65 18.72
C MET A 292 -3.21 -12.23 18.77
N LEU A 293 -2.63 -11.29 18.01
CA LEU A 293 -2.96 -9.87 18.08
C LEU A 293 -3.91 -9.41 16.96
N ILE A 294 -4.02 -10.19 15.88
CA ILE A 294 -4.80 -9.86 14.69
C ILE A 294 -6.08 -10.69 14.67
N ASN A 295 -7.21 -10.02 14.68
CA ASN A 295 -8.53 -10.65 14.66
C ASN A 295 -9.22 -10.37 13.31
N ILE A 296 -8.66 -10.92 12.22
CA ILE A 296 -9.25 -10.80 10.88
C ILE A 296 -9.49 -12.19 10.28
N LYS A 297 -10.57 -12.32 9.52
CA LYS A 297 -10.93 -13.55 8.83
C LYS A 297 -10.03 -13.80 7.62
N TYR A 298 -9.61 -12.75 6.94
CA TYR A 298 -8.82 -12.79 5.70
C TYR A 298 -7.60 -11.89 5.82
N ILE A 299 -6.50 -12.28 5.15
CA ILE A 299 -5.27 -11.48 5.08
C ILE A 299 -5.20 -10.59 3.83
N SER A 300 -5.94 -10.93 2.80
CA SER A 300 -6.06 -10.18 1.56
C SER A 300 -7.09 -9.06 1.72
N LEU A 301 -6.77 -7.85 1.28
CA LEU A 301 -7.75 -6.75 1.24
C LEU A 301 -8.94 -7.07 0.34
N VAL A 302 -8.73 -7.85 -0.72
CA VAL A 302 -9.81 -8.30 -1.63
C VAL A 302 -10.85 -9.12 -0.88
N ASN A 303 -10.42 -10.22 -0.25
CA ASN A 303 -11.32 -11.09 0.51
C ASN A 303 -11.95 -10.37 1.69
N LEU A 304 -11.19 -9.51 2.35
CA LEU A 304 -11.64 -8.75 3.51
C LEU A 304 -12.75 -7.74 3.16
N ILE A 305 -12.58 -6.98 2.09
CA ILE A 305 -13.56 -5.96 1.66
C ILE A 305 -14.82 -6.64 1.14
N LEU A 306 -14.67 -7.71 0.36
CA LEU A 306 -15.79 -8.50 -0.19
C LEU A 306 -16.42 -9.44 0.85
N ASN A 307 -15.76 -9.64 2.01
CA ASN A 307 -16.13 -10.62 3.02
C ASN A 307 -16.37 -12.03 2.44
N ASN A 308 -15.62 -12.39 1.42
CA ASN A 308 -15.72 -13.64 0.68
C ASN A 308 -14.33 -14.16 0.27
N ASN A 309 -14.20 -15.48 0.09
CA ASN A 309 -12.95 -16.12 -0.37
C ASN A 309 -12.86 -16.08 -1.90
N VAL A 310 -12.51 -14.93 -2.43
CA VAL A 310 -12.38 -14.69 -3.88
C VAL A 310 -11.00 -15.09 -4.40
N VAL A 311 -9.96 -14.81 -3.62
CA VAL A 311 -8.57 -15.14 -3.94
C VAL A 311 -8.01 -16.15 -2.95
N ASP A 312 -7.17 -17.07 -3.41
CA ASP A 312 -6.46 -17.99 -2.51
C ASP A 312 -5.50 -17.26 -1.61
N GLU A 313 -5.50 -17.59 -0.32
CA GLU A 313 -4.58 -17.07 0.68
C GLU A 313 -3.64 -18.18 1.17
N LEU A 314 -2.40 -18.20 0.69
CA LEU A 314 -1.38 -19.16 1.07
C LEU A 314 -0.50 -18.60 2.20
N VAL A 315 -0.71 -19.08 3.43
CA VAL A 315 -0.10 -18.51 4.63
C VAL A 315 0.88 -19.50 5.25
N GLN A 316 2.10 -19.04 5.57
CA GLN A 316 3.14 -19.78 6.29
C GLN A 316 3.45 -21.18 5.70
N GLY A 317 3.16 -22.26 6.41
CA GLY A 317 3.34 -23.65 5.94
C GLY A 317 2.44 -24.00 4.76
N GLY A 318 1.29 -23.33 4.63
CA GLY A 318 0.40 -23.42 3.48
C GLY A 318 1.02 -22.85 2.19
N LEU A 319 2.02 -21.99 2.30
CA LEU A 319 2.78 -21.49 1.16
C LEU A 319 3.97 -22.41 0.86
N ASN A 320 3.78 -23.35 -0.05
CA ASN A 320 4.79 -24.25 -0.58
C ASN A 320 4.59 -24.51 -2.09
N SER A 321 5.52 -25.20 -2.75
CA SER A 321 5.49 -25.43 -4.20
C SER A 321 4.20 -26.14 -4.66
N ASN A 322 3.76 -27.17 -3.94
CA ASN A 322 2.59 -27.97 -4.32
C ASN A 322 1.29 -27.17 -4.23
N THR A 323 1.08 -26.45 -3.12
CA THR A 323 -0.13 -25.62 -2.94
C THR A 323 -0.14 -24.45 -3.92
N LEU A 324 1.02 -23.82 -4.14
CA LEU A 324 1.16 -22.72 -5.10
C LEU A 324 0.86 -23.19 -6.53
N GLN A 325 1.37 -24.37 -6.93
CA GLN A 325 1.07 -24.96 -8.24
C GLN A 325 -0.43 -25.21 -8.42
N LYS A 326 -1.10 -25.78 -7.41
CA LYS A 326 -2.56 -26.02 -7.45
C LYS A 326 -3.33 -24.71 -7.60
N SER A 327 -2.96 -23.69 -6.84
CA SER A 327 -3.61 -22.37 -6.91
C SER A 327 -3.36 -21.67 -8.25
N ILE A 328 -2.16 -21.77 -8.83
CA ILE A 328 -1.88 -21.20 -10.17
C ILE A 328 -2.72 -21.91 -11.23
N ASN A 329 -2.78 -23.24 -11.24
CA ASN A 329 -3.62 -23.96 -12.20
C ASN A 329 -5.07 -23.43 -12.14
N ARG A 330 -5.64 -23.32 -10.93
CA ARG A 330 -7.01 -22.78 -10.75
C ARG A 330 -7.16 -21.35 -11.26
N VAL A 331 -6.22 -20.47 -10.97
CA VAL A 331 -6.26 -19.05 -11.39
C VAL A 331 -6.13 -18.91 -12.92
N LEU A 332 -5.50 -19.87 -13.59
CA LEU A 332 -5.35 -19.91 -15.04
C LEU A 332 -6.52 -20.58 -15.77
N GLU A 333 -7.42 -21.30 -15.06
CA GLU A 333 -8.66 -21.84 -15.61
C GLU A 333 -9.63 -20.71 -15.96
N GLU A 334 -10.22 -20.74 -17.16
CA GLU A 334 -11.00 -19.62 -17.69
C GLU A 334 -12.24 -19.30 -16.84
N ASP A 335 -12.93 -20.32 -16.32
CA ASP A 335 -14.10 -20.14 -15.45
C ASP A 335 -13.72 -19.45 -14.12
N SER A 336 -12.69 -19.95 -13.45
CA SER A 336 -12.18 -19.36 -12.20
C SER A 336 -11.70 -17.93 -12.38
N LYS A 337 -11.01 -17.65 -13.49
CA LYS A 337 -10.56 -16.33 -13.87
C LYS A 337 -11.73 -15.36 -14.09
N SER A 338 -12.74 -15.81 -14.81
CA SER A 338 -13.95 -15.02 -15.09
C SER A 338 -14.72 -14.67 -13.82
N GLU A 339 -14.92 -15.63 -12.91
CA GLU A 339 -15.57 -15.41 -11.61
C GLU A 339 -14.77 -14.42 -10.72
N MET A 340 -13.44 -14.56 -10.72
CA MET A 340 -12.56 -13.66 -9.95
C MET A 340 -12.64 -12.24 -10.50
N ILE A 341 -12.60 -12.04 -11.83
CA ILE A 341 -12.74 -10.73 -12.47
C ILE A 341 -14.12 -10.11 -12.20
N LYS A 342 -15.19 -10.91 -12.22
CA LYS A 342 -16.53 -10.46 -11.83
C LYS A 342 -16.56 -9.93 -10.39
N SER A 343 -15.92 -10.65 -9.48
CA SER A 343 -15.78 -10.23 -8.08
C SER A 343 -14.94 -8.95 -7.94
N TYR A 344 -13.89 -8.79 -8.75
CA TYR A 344 -13.09 -7.56 -8.79
C TYR A 344 -13.89 -6.36 -9.31
N ASN A 345 -14.73 -6.53 -10.31
CA ASN A 345 -15.60 -5.46 -10.78
C ASN A 345 -16.58 -5.00 -9.68
N HIS A 346 -17.11 -5.92 -8.88
CA HIS A 346 -17.91 -5.58 -7.71
C HIS A 346 -17.08 -4.86 -6.65
N LEU A 347 -15.86 -5.35 -6.32
CA LEU A 347 -14.94 -4.68 -5.42
C LEU A 347 -14.65 -3.24 -5.88
N ILE A 348 -14.34 -3.05 -7.15
CA ILE A 348 -14.05 -1.74 -7.74
C ILE A 348 -15.27 -0.82 -7.58
N SER A 349 -16.49 -1.31 -7.83
CA SER A 349 -17.71 -0.50 -7.65
C SER A 349 -17.94 -0.05 -6.21
N MET A 350 -17.56 -0.87 -5.22
CA MET A 350 -17.63 -0.52 -3.80
C MET A 350 -16.59 0.54 -3.39
N LEU A 351 -15.43 0.53 -4.03
CA LEU A 351 -14.31 1.43 -3.73
C LEU A 351 -14.37 2.73 -4.53
N TYR A 352 -15.06 2.70 -5.66
CA TYR A 352 -15.13 3.83 -6.57
C TYR A 352 -15.90 5.00 -5.96
N SER A 353 -15.36 6.17 -6.16
CA SER A 353 -16.04 7.45 -5.97
C SER A 353 -15.51 8.41 -7.02
N GLU A 354 -16.36 9.31 -7.47
CA GLU A 354 -15.91 10.39 -8.33
C GLU A 354 -14.93 11.29 -7.57
N ASN A 355 -13.68 11.24 -7.99
CA ASN A 355 -12.57 12.00 -7.43
C ASN A 355 -12.47 11.99 -5.88
N PRO A 356 -12.12 10.85 -5.24
CA PRO A 356 -12.03 10.76 -3.78
C PRO A 356 -11.02 11.74 -3.17
N SER A 357 -9.93 12.03 -3.88
CA SER A 357 -8.92 12.99 -3.42
C SER A 357 -9.46 14.42 -3.38
N ARG A 358 -10.32 14.80 -4.34
CA ARG A 358 -11.00 16.11 -4.34
C ARG A 358 -11.99 16.23 -3.17
N LYS A 359 -12.85 15.22 -2.97
CA LYS A 359 -13.78 15.20 -1.82
C LYS A 359 -13.05 15.30 -0.49
N THR A 360 -11.90 14.63 -0.37
CA THR A 360 -11.07 14.75 0.83
C THR A 360 -10.44 16.14 0.95
N ALA A 361 -9.98 16.74 -0.15
CA ALA A 361 -9.43 18.09 -0.16
C ALA A 361 -10.49 19.14 0.22
N GLU A 362 -11.72 19.02 -0.27
CA GLU A 362 -12.85 19.88 0.10
C GLU A 362 -13.06 19.87 1.63
N LEU A 363 -13.15 18.68 2.23
CA LEU A 363 -13.27 18.51 3.69
C LEU A 363 -12.05 19.01 4.49
N ILE A 364 -10.88 19.04 3.87
CA ILE A 364 -9.67 19.58 4.52
C ILE A 364 -9.66 21.10 4.46
N ILE A 365 -10.16 21.72 3.40
CA ILE A 365 -10.13 23.17 3.22
C ILE A 365 -11.19 23.86 4.08
N GLU A 366 -12.36 23.25 4.27
CA GLU A 366 -13.38 23.73 5.22
C GLU A 366 -12.84 23.94 6.65
#